data_c48b7c8eb6f2aae5a7796cb3db64538a
#
_entry.id   c48b7c8eb6f2aae5a7796cb3db64538a
#
_cell.length_a   1.000
_cell.length_b   1.000
_cell.length_c   1.000
_cell.angle_alpha   90.00
_cell.angle_beta   90.00
_cell.angle_gamma   90.00
#
_symmetry.space_group_name_H-M   'P 1'
#
loop_
_entity.id
_entity.type
_entity.pdbx_description
1 polymer ?
#
loop_
_entity_poly.entity_id
_entity_poly.type
_entity_poly.pdbx_seq_one_letter_code
_entity_poly.pdbx_strand_id
1 'polypeptide(L)'
;ESADYQAPWYDDTGWLHRPDVHGGEVCAALVSGLIAPQSPEEARWDTLWMYMQGGPGVFKGDLFFYRADGDFRDRVSQIDTSACPLYLLTGEYDFSCTPEDTLRTAQKIPGARVTIMKEIGHFPMSENPAQFRRYLLPVLDEIKAHRA
;
A
#
# COMPACT_ATOMS: atom_id res chain seq x y z
N GLU A 1 -3.52 -3.70 0.49
CA GLU A 1 -4.59 -3.74 -0.53
C GLU A 1 -5.91 -4.12 0.10
N SER A 2 -7.03 -3.61 -0.44
CA SER A 2 -8.35 -3.95 0.07
C SER A 2 -8.71 -5.38 -0.29
N ALA A 3 -9.17 -6.18 0.69
CA ALA A 3 -9.68 -7.53 0.44
C ALA A 3 -10.94 -7.53 -0.47
N ASP A 4 -11.56 -6.37 -0.66
CA ASP A 4 -12.70 -6.19 -1.58
C ASP A 4 -12.26 -5.93 -3.02
N TYR A 5 -10.97 -5.70 -3.26
CA TYR A 5 -10.44 -5.41 -4.57
C TYR A 5 -10.41 -6.67 -5.45
N GLN A 6 -11.32 -6.73 -6.40
CA GLN A 6 -11.45 -7.81 -7.37
C GLN A 6 -10.71 -7.44 -8.66
N ALA A 7 -9.39 -7.44 -8.60
CA ALA A 7 -8.60 -7.16 -9.79
C ALA A 7 -8.71 -8.30 -10.81
N PRO A 8 -8.74 -8.00 -12.12
CA PRO A 8 -8.83 -9.02 -13.17
C PRO A 8 -7.73 -10.08 -13.12
N TRP A 9 -6.59 -9.75 -12.55
CA TRP A 9 -5.44 -10.66 -12.39
C TRP A 9 -5.56 -11.64 -11.22
N TYR A 10 -6.63 -11.60 -10.43
CA TYR A 10 -6.93 -12.66 -9.46
C TYR A 10 -7.48 -13.92 -10.10
N ASP A 11 -7.83 -13.87 -11.38
CA ASP A 11 -8.26 -15.06 -12.12
C ASP A 11 -7.11 -16.05 -12.26
N ASP A 12 -7.37 -17.32 -11.94
CA ASP A 12 -6.38 -18.39 -12.06
C ASP A 12 -5.97 -18.68 -13.50
N THR A 13 -6.76 -18.27 -14.48
CA THR A 13 -6.46 -18.34 -15.91
C THR A 13 -5.77 -17.09 -16.43
N GLY A 14 -5.54 -16.11 -15.56
CA GLY A 14 -5.02 -14.81 -15.90
C GLY A 14 -3.62 -14.85 -16.53
N TRP A 15 -3.38 -13.89 -17.41
CA TRP A 15 -2.14 -13.73 -18.16
C TRP A 15 -0.88 -13.53 -17.28
N LEU A 16 -1.00 -13.15 -16.01
CA LEU A 16 0.12 -13.13 -15.04
C LEU A 16 0.72 -14.53 -14.77
N HIS A 17 0.04 -15.58 -15.18
CA HIS A 17 0.52 -16.97 -15.01
C HIS A 17 1.21 -17.52 -16.23
N ARG A 18 1.15 -16.82 -17.34
CA ARG A 18 1.71 -17.31 -18.59
C ARG A 18 3.24 -17.24 -18.50
N PRO A 19 3.96 -18.36 -18.72
CA PRO A 19 5.41 -18.37 -18.67
C PRO A 19 6.05 -17.63 -19.87
N ASP A 20 5.25 -17.33 -20.90
CA ASP A 20 5.65 -16.59 -22.09
C ASP A 20 5.47 -15.06 -21.96
N VAL A 21 4.91 -14.60 -20.85
CA VAL A 21 4.76 -13.17 -20.52
C VAL A 21 5.81 -12.78 -19.48
N HIS A 22 6.54 -11.71 -19.75
CA HIS A 22 7.50 -11.17 -18.79
C HIS A 22 6.76 -10.52 -17.63
N GLY A 23 6.64 -11.27 -16.52
CA GLY A 23 5.79 -10.90 -15.39
C GLY A 23 6.16 -9.57 -14.75
N GLY A 24 7.45 -9.26 -14.65
CA GLY A 24 7.93 -8.01 -14.06
C GLY A 24 7.49 -6.76 -14.83
N GLU A 25 7.61 -6.76 -16.15
CA GLU A 25 7.19 -5.64 -17.00
C GLU A 25 5.68 -5.39 -16.91
N VAL A 26 4.93 -6.47 -16.87
CA VAL A 26 3.47 -6.39 -16.71
C VAL A 26 3.10 -5.82 -15.33
N CYS A 27 3.74 -6.29 -14.26
CA CYS A 27 3.52 -5.76 -12.92
C CYS A 27 3.88 -4.27 -12.85
N ALA A 28 5.01 -3.86 -13.44
CA ALA A 28 5.41 -2.46 -13.50
C ALA A 28 4.36 -1.60 -14.23
N ALA A 29 3.81 -2.09 -15.34
CA ALA A 29 2.76 -1.40 -16.07
C ALA A 29 1.49 -1.19 -15.22
N LEU A 30 1.08 -2.21 -14.45
CA LEU A 30 -0.07 -2.12 -13.56
C LEU A 30 0.17 -1.14 -12.42
N VAL A 31 1.31 -1.24 -11.73
CA VAL A 31 1.60 -0.40 -10.57
C VAL A 31 1.93 1.04 -10.94
N SER A 32 2.28 1.32 -12.20
CA SER A 32 2.54 2.70 -12.64
C SER A 32 1.36 3.65 -12.40
N GLY A 33 0.14 3.14 -12.49
CA GLY A 33 -1.09 3.89 -12.19
C GLY A 33 -1.32 4.16 -10.70
N LEU A 34 -0.55 3.53 -9.81
CA LEU A 34 -0.65 3.70 -8.36
C LEU A 34 0.36 4.74 -7.82
N ILE A 35 1.22 5.27 -8.67
CA ILE A 35 2.21 6.29 -8.32
C ILE A 35 1.59 7.67 -8.53
N ALA A 36 1.77 8.57 -7.57
CA ALA A 36 1.29 9.93 -7.71
C ALA A 36 1.97 10.65 -8.90
N PRO A 37 1.21 11.39 -9.72
CA PRO A 37 1.78 12.09 -10.89
C PRO A 37 2.80 13.18 -10.49
N GLN A 38 2.76 13.66 -9.25
CA GLN A 38 3.69 14.66 -8.71
C GLN A 38 5.00 14.07 -8.20
N SER A 39 5.10 12.74 -8.12
CA SER A 39 6.33 12.08 -7.68
C SER A 39 7.49 12.38 -8.63
N PRO A 40 8.71 12.63 -8.13
CA PRO A 40 9.88 12.87 -8.96
C PRO A 40 10.09 11.75 -9.98
N GLU A 41 10.43 12.10 -11.21
CA GLU A 41 10.54 11.15 -12.32
C GLU A 41 11.53 10.00 -12.01
N GLU A 42 12.70 10.34 -11.45
CA GLU A 42 13.70 9.34 -11.07
C GLU A 42 13.13 8.33 -10.04
N ALA A 43 12.49 8.82 -8.99
CA ALA A 43 11.90 7.96 -7.96
C ALA A 43 10.74 7.10 -8.50
N ARG A 44 9.98 7.61 -9.47
CA ARG A 44 8.96 6.83 -10.18
C ARG A 44 9.59 5.66 -10.95
N TRP A 45 10.65 5.93 -11.72
CA TRP A 45 11.37 4.89 -12.46
C TRP A 45 12.02 3.87 -11.54
N ASP A 46 12.62 4.28 -10.44
CA ASP A 46 13.20 3.37 -9.44
C ASP A 46 12.12 2.44 -8.86
N THR A 47 10.94 2.98 -8.55
CA THR A 47 9.81 2.19 -8.06
C THR A 47 9.36 1.15 -9.10
N LEU A 48 9.21 1.53 -10.35
CA LEU A 48 8.84 0.62 -11.43
C LEU A 48 9.92 -0.43 -11.68
N TRP A 49 11.18 -0.04 -11.63
CA TRP A 49 12.31 -0.94 -11.79
C TRP A 49 12.31 -2.08 -10.76
N MET A 50 11.95 -1.78 -9.50
CA MET A 50 11.82 -2.82 -8.47
C MET A 50 10.78 -3.87 -8.85
N TYR A 51 9.65 -3.47 -9.43
CA TYR A 51 8.62 -4.40 -9.90
C TYR A 51 9.04 -5.17 -11.15
N MET A 52 9.82 -4.56 -12.04
CA MET A 52 10.35 -5.22 -13.23
C MET A 52 11.31 -6.38 -12.92
N GLN A 53 11.88 -6.41 -11.73
CA GLN A 53 12.76 -7.49 -11.27
C GLN A 53 11.98 -8.73 -10.78
N GLY A 54 10.66 -8.62 -10.60
CA GLY A 54 9.83 -9.73 -10.16
C GLY A 54 9.69 -10.82 -11.23
N GLY A 55 9.95 -12.07 -10.84
CA GLY A 55 9.74 -13.22 -11.72
C GLY A 55 8.25 -13.59 -11.87
N PRO A 56 7.94 -14.50 -12.81
CA PRO A 56 6.58 -15.02 -12.99
C PRO A 56 6.03 -15.59 -11.67
N GLY A 57 4.80 -15.25 -11.33
CA GLY A 57 4.10 -15.76 -10.16
C GLY A 57 4.42 -15.05 -8.82
N VAL A 58 5.49 -14.24 -8.73
CA VAL A 58 5.83 -13.52 -7.49
C VAL A 58 4.70 -12.58 -7.09
N PHE A 59 4.33 -11.65 -7.96
CA PHE A 59 3.26 -10.68 -7.69
C PHE A 59 1.93 -11.34 -7.35
N LYS A 60 1.58 -12.42 -8.06
CA LYS A 60 0.38 -13.18 -7.75
C LYS A 60 0.45 -13.87 -6.39
N GLY A 61 1.58 -14.44 -6.03
CA GLY A 61 1.76 -15.07 -4.73
C GLY A 61 1.52 -14.07 -3.59
N ASP A 62 2.04 -12.86 -3.73
CA ASP A 62 1.82 -11.77 -2.78
C ASP A 62 0.33 -11.39 -2.68
N LEU A 63 -0.35 -11.25 -3.82
CA LEU A 63 -1.79 -10.94 -3.85
C LEU A 63 -2.64 -12.06 -3.24
N PHE A 64 -2.23 -13.31 -3.38
CA PHE A 64 -2.95 -14.45 -2.79
C PHE A 64 -3.01 -14.37 -1.27
N PHE A 65 -1.95 -13.86 -0.62
CA PHE A 65 -1.91 -13.67 0.83
C PHE A 65 -3.09 -12.83 1.33
N TYR A 66 -3.43 -11.74 0.64
CA TYR A 66 -4.54 -10.86 1.05
C TYR A 66 -5.90 -11.55 1.01
N ARG A 67 -6.08 -12.54 0.14
CA ARG A 67 -7.34 -13.30 0.03
C ARG A 67 -7.46 -14.44 1.03
N ALA A 68 -6.33 -15.05 1.40
CA ALA A 68 -6.32 -16.24 2.26
C ALA A 68 -6.08 -15.84 3.72
N ASP A 69 -4.85 -15.47 4.05
CA ASP A 69 -4.41 -15.31 5.44
C ASP A 69 -4.41 -13.85 5.91
N GLY A 70 -4.41 -12.90 4.99
CA GLY A 70 -4.29 -11.46 5.26
C GLY A 70 -5.61 -10.73 5.48
N ASP A 71 -6.76 -11.41 5.43
CA ASP A 71 -8.05 -10.77 5.66
C ASP A 71 -8.36 -10.63 7.16
N PHE A 72 -8.16 -9.43 7.68
CA PHE A 72 -8.40 -9.08 9.09
C PHE A 72 -9.66 -8.23 9.32
N ARG A 73 -10.54 -8.06 8.33
CA ARG A 73 -11.70 -7.16 8.39
C ARG A 73 -12.59 -7.38 9.61
N ASP A 74 -12.74 -8.63 10.04
CA ASP A 74 -13.57 -8.99 11.20
C ASP A 74 -12.83 -8.86 12.54
N ARG A 75 -11.51 -8.60 12.52
CA ARG A 75 -10.67 -8.56 13.72
C ARG A 75 -10.02 -7.21 13.98
N VAL A 76 -10.07 -6.26 13.04
CA VAL A 76 -9.42 -4.95 13.20
C VAL A 76 -9.97 -4.17 14.41
N SER A 77 -11.23 -4.38 14.79
CA SER A 77 -11.83 -3.77 15.96
C SER A 77 -11.26 -4.26 17.30
N GLN A 78 -10.46 -5.34 17.29
CA GLN A 78 -9.79 -5.88 18.47
C GLN A 78 -8.45 -5.17 18.75
N ILE A 79 -8.01 -4.28 17.87
CA ILE A 79 -6.77 -3.52 18.06
C ILE A 79 -6.97 -2.54 19.24
N ASP A 80 -6.16 -2.74 20.29
CA ASP A 80 -6.15 -1.86 21.45
C ASP A 80 -5.13 -0.74 21.28
N THR A 81 -5.62 0.42 20.87
CA THR A 81 -4.79 1.61 20.65
C THR A 81 -4.30 2.25 21.93
N SER A 82 -4.83 1.86 23.11
CA SER A 82 -4.31 2.32 24.40
C SER A 82 -3.02 1.59 24.77
N ALA A 83 -2.90 0.31 24.37
CA ALA A 83 -1.68 -0.47 24.54
C ALA A 83 -0.61 -0.12 23.49
N CYS A 84 -1.03 0.14 22.26
CA CYS A 84 -0.13 0.49 21.15
C CYS A 84 -0.80 1.51 20.23
N PRO A 85 -0.35 2.78 20.20
CA PRO A 85 -0.91 3.78 19.31
C PRO A 85 -0.84 3.37 17.85
N LEU A 86 -1.93 3.58 17.11
CA LEU A 86 -2.03 3.24 15.70
C LEU A 86 -2.13 4.50 14.84
N TYR A 87 -1.23 4.61 13.87
CA TYR A 87 -1.18 5.67 12.88
C TYR A 87 -1.32 5.07 11.47
N LEU A 88 -2.31 5.51 10.74
CA LEU A 88 -2.58 5.11 9.36
C LEU A 88 -2.21 6.27 8.44
N LEU A 89 -1.21 6.05 7.58
CA LEU A 89 -0.76 7.02 6.60
C LEU A 89 -1.06 6.49 5.20
N THR A 90 -1.94 7.16 4.47
CA THR A 90 -2.40 6.72 3.15
C THR A 90 -2.14 7.80 2.12
N GLY A 91 -1.63 7.42 0.95
CA GLY A 91 -1.43 8.33 -0.16
C GLY A 91 -2.75 8.79 -0.79
N GLU A 92 -2.83 10.06 -1.16
CA GLU A 92 -4.00 10.65 -1.84
C GLU A 92 -4.31 9.96 -3.17
N TYR A 93 -3.28 9.46 -3.86
CA TYR A 93 -3.36 8.77 -5.15
C TYR A 93 -3.26 7.25 -5.02
N ASP A 94 -3.40 6.71 -3.81
CA ASP A 94 -3.44 5.26 -3.63
C ASP A 94 -4.82 4.71 -4.05
N PHE A 95 -4.88 4.13 -5.23
CA PHE A 95 -6.09 3.50 -5.77
C PHE A 95 -6.25 2.03 -5.39
N SER A 96 -5.24 1.45 -4.73
CA SER A 96 -5.28 0.08 -4.21
C SER A 96 -5.77 0.03 -2.76
N CYS A 97 -5.28 0.95 -1.92
CA CYS A 97 -5.72 1.15 -0.55
C CYS A 97 -6.22 2.60 -0.41
N THR A 98 -7.43 2.87 -0.88
CA THR A 98 -7.92 4.23 -1.03
C THR A 98 -8.00 4.99 0.30
N PRO A 99 -7.93 6.33 0.28
CA PRO A 99 -8.21 7.13 1.47
C PRO A 99 -9.53 6.76 2.15
N GLU A 100 -10.58 6.46 1.38
CA GLU A 100 -11.88 6.04 1.89
C GLU A 100 -11.81 4.69 2.60
N ASP A 101 -11.06 3.72 2.07
CA ASP A 101 -10.84 2.43 2.71
C ASP A 101 -10.12 2.57 4.05
N THR A 102 -9.11 3.43 4.09
CA THR A 102 -8.37 3.75 5.32
C THR A 102 -9.27 4.40 6.36
N LEU A 103 -10.11 5.36 5.96
CA LEU A 103 -11.07 6.00 6.85
C LEU A 103 -12.12 5.01 7.38
N ARG A 104 -12.64 4.12 6.53
CA ARG A 104 -13.57 3.04 6.97
C ARG A 104 -12.91 2.09 7.95
N THR A 105 -11.65 1.76 7.74
CA THR A 105 -10.88 0.92 8.67
C THR A 105 -10.69 1.61 10.01
N ALA A 106 -10.27 2.88 10.00
CA ALA A 106 -10.07 3.67 11.21
C ALA A 106 -11.35 3.81 12.05
N GLN A 107 -12.51 3.94 11.41
CA GLN A 107 -13.80 3.98 12.11
C GLN A 107 -14.08 2.73 12.96
N LYS A 108 -13.49 1.60 12.61
CA LYS A 108 -13.61 0.34 13.36
C LYS A 108 -12.63 0.22 14.51
N ILE A 109 -11.64 1.13 14.59
CA ILE A 109 -10.53 1.06 15.55
C ILE A 109 -10.53 2.33 16.42
N PRO A 110 -11.16 2.33 17.60
CA PRO A 110 -11.18 3.50 18.48
C PRO A 110 -9.75 3.99 18.77
N GLY A 111 -9.51 5.28 18.61
CA GLY A 111 -8.20 5.89 18.87
C GLY A 111 -7.19 5.79 17.70
N ALA A 112 -7.53 5.15 16.58
CA ALA A 112 -6.69 5.18 15.38
C ALA A 112 -6.59 6.61 14.82
N ARG A 113 -5.40 7.02 14.44
CA ARG A 113 -5.11 8.33 13.83
C ARG A 113 -4.86 8.17 12.34
N VAL A 114 -5.50 9.00 11.51
CA VAL A 114 -5.40 8.91 10.05
C VAL A 114 -4.78 10.18 9.50
N THR A 115 -3.85 10.01 8.57
CA THR A 115 -3.30 11.10 7.76
C THR A 115 -3.37 10.73 6.29
N ILE A 116 -4.05 11.53 5.49
CA ILE A 116 -4.03 11.42 4.03
C ILE A 116 -2.87 12.27 3.52
N MET A 117 -1.88 11.60 2.95
CA MET A 117 -0.66 12.21 2.44
C MET A 117 -0.89 12.79 1.05
N LYS A 118 -0.80 14.10 0.93
CA LYS A 118 -0.97 14.80 -0.36
C LYS A 118 0.19 14.52 -1.30
N GLU A 119 -0.11 14.41 -2.60
CA GLU A 119 0.88 14.21 -3.66
C GLU A 119 1.69 12.91 -3.51
N ILE A 120 1.10 11.91 -2.89
CA ILE A 120 1.69 10.57 -2.67
C ILE A 120 0.68 9.51 -3.13
N GLY A 121 1.19 8.45 -3.75
CA GLY A 121 0.44 7.26 -4.15
C GLY A 121 0.66 6.08 -3.21
N HIS A 122 0.71 4.89 -3.79
CA HIS A 122 0.80 3.62 -3.07
C HIS A 122 2.19 3.31 -2.50
N PHE A 123 3.24 3.96 -3.02
CA PHE A 123 4.63 3.63 -2.68
C PHE A 123 5.38 4.81 -2.02
N PRO A 124 4.86 5.39 -0.93
CA PRO A 124 5.36 6.65 -0.38
C PRO A 124 6.86 6.66 -0.14
N MET A 125 7.43 5.53 0.32
CA MET A 125 8.83 5.40 0.67
C MET A 125 9.77 5.41 -0.55
N SER A 126 9.30 5.00 -1.72
CA SER A 126 10.10 4.89 -2.95
C SER A 126 9.74 5.95 -3.98
N GLU A 127 8.46 6.22 -4.20
CA GLU A 127 8.03 7.16 -5.23
C GLU A 127 8.28 8.63 -4.88
N ASN A 128 8.23 8.99 -3.59
CA ASN A 128 8.50 10.35 -3.12
C ASN A 128 8.98 10.37 -1.67
N PRO A 129 10.20 9.89 -1.39
CA PRO A 129 10.73 9.78 -0.04
C PRO A 129 10.83 11.13 0.68
N ALA A 130 11.07 12.22 -0.05
CA ALA A 130 11.15 13.55 0.54
C ALA A 130 9.81 14.03 1.08
N GLN A 131 8.74 13.83 0.32
CA GLN A 131 7.37 14.16 0.74
C GLN A 131 6.89 13.21 1.85
N PHE A 132 7.17 11.90 1.72
CA PHE A 132 6.81 10.92 2.74
C PHE A 132 7.41 11.24 4.11
N ARG A 133 8.67 11.64 4.17
CA ARG A 133 9.34 12.03 5.42
C ARG A 133 8.64 13.16 6.16
N ARG A 134 7.98 14.10 5.45
CA ARG A 134 7.22 15.19 6.09
C ARG A 134 6.04 14.69 6.90
N TYR A 135 5.44 13.57 6.50
CA TYR A 135 4.34 12.93 7.21
C TYR A 135 4.84 11.93 8.26
N LEU A 136 5.88 11.17 7.95
CA LEU A 136 6.38 10.11 8.81
C LEU A 136 7.10 10.65 10.06
N LEU A 137 7.99 11.65 9.91
CA LEU A 137 8.81 12.11 11.03
C LEU A 137 7.99 12.64 12.21
N PRO A 138 6.94 13.46 12.02
CA PRO A 138 6.09 13.88 13.14
C PRO A 138 5.45 12.71 13.88
N VAL A 139 5.00 11.67 13.17
CA VAL A 139 4.43 10.46 13.78
C VAL A 139 5.47 9.74 14.63
N LEU A 140 6.69 9.61 14.13
CA LEU A 140 7.78 8.97 14.89
C LEU A 140 8.13 9.78 16.16
N ASP A 141 8.08 11.10 16.09
CA ASP A 141 8.34 11.96 17.26
C ASP A 141 7.21 11.84 18.29
N GLU A 142 5.95 11.77 17.87
CA GLU A 142 4.83 11.48 18.76
C GLU A 142 4.97 10.10 19.45
N ILE A 143 5.35 9.06 18.68
CA ILE A 143 5.56 7.71 19.24
C ILE A 143 6.68 7.72 20.29
N LYS A 144 7.77 8.44 20.04
CA LYS A 144 8.87 8.56 21.00
C LYS A 144 8.41 9.27 22.28
N ALA A 145 7.68 10.38 22.13
CA ALA A 145 7.15 11.14 23.27
C ALA A 145 6.14 10.34 24.10
N HIS A 146 5.41 9.42 23.51
CA HIS A 146 4.43 8.58 24.21
C HIS A 146 5.08 7.49 25.08
N ARG A 147 6.34 7.13 24.76
CA ARG A 147 7.11 6.11 25.51
C ARG A 147 7.98 6.69 26.63
N ALA A 148 8.11 8.00 26.71
CA ALA A 148 8.85 8.71 27.74
C ALA A 148 7.96 9.04 28.93
#